data_42ae1227366a61ea093f586adae840e4
#
_entry.id   42ae1227366a61ea093f586adae840e4
#
_cell.length_a   1.000
_cell.length_b   1.000
_cell.length_c   1.000
_cell.angle_alpha   90.00
_cell.angle_beta   90.00
_cell.angle_gamma   90.00
#
_symmetry.space_group_name_H-M   'P 1'
#
loop_
_entity.id
_entity.type
_entity.pdbx_description
1 polymer ?
#
loop_
_entity_poly.entity_id
_entity_poly.type
_entity_poly.pdbx_seq_one_letter_code
_entity_poly.pdbx_strand_id
1 'polypeptide(L)'
;MFDGALRDHPWPVAQWTVVLVAALVAALNDLHSRRIPNLLTLPLFATGVTQAYLAAGKAGLFDSLIGCAVAGLPYVLLFLFAGGGAGDAKLMGALGAWLGLAHSLALLLCVNVAGIVFGLLYARRHGRLREVLTSISGTIWTTTASVLGGGGISQALRQPPSPPLESPLKMPYGVAIFLGALLATGSLLL
;
A
#
# COMPACT_ATOMS: atom_id res chain seq x y z
N MET A 1 17.37 -22.32 8.02
CA MET A 1 18.76 -21.91 8.20
C MET A 1 18.93 -20.39 8.05
N PHE A 2 17.84 -19.62 8.01
CA PHE A 2 17.85 -18.13 7.91
C PHE A 2 17.33 -17.41 9.16
N ASP A 3 16.81 -18.12 10.17
CA ASP A 3 16.11 -17.54 11.33
C ASP A 3 17.01 -16.93 12.42
N GLY A 4 18.29 -17.31 12.48
CA GLY A 4 19.17 -16.84 13.58
C GLY A 4 19.87 -15.52 13.31
N ALA A 5 20.17 -15.21 12.06
CA ALA A 5 20.99 -14.03 11.72
C ALA A 5 20.21 -12.70 11.69
N LEU A 6 18.88 -12.74 11.66
CA LEU A 6 18.03 -11.55 11.58
C LEU A 6 17.62 -11.00 12.95
N ARG A 7 17.75 -11.79 14.04
CA ARG A 7 17.36 -11.36 15.40
C ARG A 7 18.41 -10.52 16.12
N ASP A 8 19.69 -10.62 15.72
CA ASP A 8 20.80 -9.99 16.46
C ASP A 8 21.32 -8.69 15.82
N HIS A 9 20.74 -8.23 14.71
CA HIS A 9 21.14 -6.97 14.09
C HIS A 9 20.16 -5.84 14.42
N PRO A 10 20.63 -4.66 14.88
CA PRO A 10 19.79 -3.49 15.15
C PRO A 10 19.10 -2.89 13.89
N TRP A 11 19.51 -3.32 12.72
CA TRP A 11 19.01 -2.82 11.43
C TRP A 11 17.51 -3.01 11.20
N PRO A 12 16.87 -4.15 11.53
CA PRO A 12 15.42 -4.30 11.37
C PRO A 12 14.63 -3.26 12.17
N VAL A 13 15.03 -3.01 13.41
CA VAL A 13 14.37 -2.01 14.27
C VAL A 13 14.50 -0.61 13.71
N ALA A 14 15.71 -0.23 13.24
CA ALA A 14 15.94 1.07 12.63
C ALA A 14 15.11 1.26 11.33
N GLN A 15 15.06 0.24 10.47
CA GLN A 15 14.27 0.27 9.24
C GLN A 15 12.79 0.48 9.54
N TRP A 16 12.21 -0.29 10.45
CA TRP A 16 10.81 -0.16 10.84
C TRP A 16 10.50 1.17 11.52
N THR A 17 11.45 1.71 12.30
CA THR A 17 11.30 3.06 12.88
C THR A 17 11.19 4.12 11.78
N VAL A 18 12.06 4.08 10.78
CA VAL A 18 11.98 5.02 9.64
C VAL A 18 10.68 4.84 8.87
N VAL A 19 10.27 3.61 8.60
CA VAL A 19 9.00 3.29 7.91
C VAL A 19 7.80 3.84 8.69
N LEU A 20 7.74 3.62 10.01
CA LEU A 20 6.66 4.13 10.85
C LEU A 20 6.62 5.66 10.91
N VAL A 21 7.78 6.30 11.08
CA VAL A 21 7.87 7.77 11.09
C VAL A 21 7.45 8.35 9.73
N ALA A 22 7.93 7.78 8.63
CA ALA A 22 7.55 8.23 7.29
C ALA A 22 6.06 8.02 7.02
N ALA A 23 5.49 6.88 7.40
CA ALA A 23 4.08 6.59 7.26
C ALA A 23 3.22 7.54 8.13
N LEU A 24 3.67 7.86 9.35
CA LEU A 24 2.99 8.83 10.22
C LEU A 24 2.98 10.23 9.60
N VAL A 25 4.14 10.71 9.12
CA VAL A 25 4.24 12.00 8.45
C VAL A 25 3.36 12.05 7.21
N ALA A 26 3.34 10.97 6.42
CA ALA A 26 2.46 10.86 5.26
C ALA A 26 0.98 10.91 5.66
N ALA A 27 0.58 10.19 6.72
CA ALA A 27 -0.79 10.19 7.24
C ALA A 27 -1.23 11.58 7.71
N LEU A 28 -0.36 12.30 8.43
CA LEU A 28 -0.65 13.67 8.89
C LEU A 28 -0.81 14.64 7.71
N ASN A 29 0.06 14.56 6.71
CA ASN A 29 -0.06 15.36 5.49
C ASN A 29 -1.33 15.02 4.71
N ASP A 30 -1.69 13.73 4.61
CA ASP A 30 -2.89 13.30 3.91
C ASP A 30 -4.17 13.76 4.61
N LEU A 31 -4.19 13.75 5.94
CA LEU A 31 -5.29 14.32 6.73
C LEU A 31 -5.46 15.82 6.51
N HIS A 32 -4.35 16.56 6.40
CA HIS A 32 -4.39 18.02 6.28
C HIS A 32 -4.61 18.50 4.83
N SER A 33 -3.87 17.94 3.88
CA SER A 33 -3.83 18.43 2.50
C SER A 33 -4.38 17.42 1.48
N ARG A 34 -4.71 16.20 1.89
CA ARG A 34 -5.13 15.09 1.02
C ARG A 34 -4.14 14.83 -0.13
N ARG A 35 -2.87 15.05 0.14
CA ARG A 35 -1.76 14.86 -0.80
C ARG A 35 -0.52 14.39 -0.06
N ILE A 36 0.15 13.40 -0.62
CA ILE A 36 1.46 12.96 -0.14
C ILE A 36 2.53 13.67 -0.98
N PRO A 37 3.36 14.54 -0.35
CA PRO A 37 4.34 15.33 -1.09
C PRO A 37 5.49 14.49 -1.61
N ASN A 38 5.95 14.78 -2.82
CA ASN A 38 7.14 14.13 -3.40
C ASN A 38 8.40 14.41 -2.57
N LEU A 39 8.41 15.52 -1.83
CA LEU A 39 9.51 15.87 -0.92
C LEU A 39 9.69 14.85 0.21
N LEU A 40 8.65 14.09 0.57
CA LEU A 40 8.74 12.99 1.52
C LEU A 40 9.14 11.70 0.81
N THR A 41 8.46 11.36 -0.30
CA THR A 41 8.59 10.04 -0.93
C THR A 41 9.91 9.86 -1.69
N LEU A 42 10.44 10.91 -2.34
CA LEU A 42 11.69 10.80 -3.10
C LEU A 42 12.93 10.63 -2.20
N PRO A 43 13.13 11.45 -1.15
CA PRO A 43 14.24 11.21 -0.22
C PRO A 43 14.11 9.87 0.51
N LEU A 44 12.90 9.48 0.88
CA LEU A 44 12.65 8.19 1.52
C LEU A 44 13.07 7.03 0.61
N PHE A 45 12.69 7.07 -0.67
CA PHE A 45 13.12 6.06 -1.65
C PHE A 45 14.64 6.05 -1.82
N ALA A 46 15.26 7.21 -2.04
CA ALA A 46 16.69 7.33 -2.26
C ALA A 46 17.49 6.80 -1.06
N THR A 47 17.09 7.16 0.16
CA THR A 47 17.76 6.69 1.38
C THR A 47 17.53 5.19 1.61
N GLY A 48 16.35 4.63 1.26
CA GLY A 48 16.07 3.21 1.31
C GLY A 48 16.98 2.39 0.40
N VAL A 49 17.11 2.81 -0.86
CA VAL A 49 18.00 2.16 -1.83
C VAL A 49 19.47 2.28 -1.39
N THR A 50 19.88 3.47 -0.94
CA THR A 50 21.26 3.73 -0.52
C THR A 50 21.64 2.87 0.69
N GLN A 51 20.81 2.81 1.73
CA GLN A 51 21.07 2.02 2.92
C GLN A 51 21.17 0.53 2.58
N ALA A 52 20.29 0.02 1.71
CA ALA A 52 20.30 -1.38 1.30
C ALA A 52 21.60 -1.72 0.51
N TYR A 53 22.04 -0.82 -0.36
CA TYR A 53 23.30 -0.96 -1.07
C TYR A 53 24.51 -0.94 -0.12
N LEU A 54 24.53 -0.04 0.85
CA LEU A 54 25.62 0.05 1.84
C LEU A 54 25.67 -1.18 2.76
N ALA A 55 24.50 -1.78 3.07
CA ALA A 55 24.41 -2.94 3.95
C ALA A 55 24.83 -4.25 3.28
N ALA A 56 24.44 -4.48 2.01
CA ALA A 56 24.61 -5.76 1.32
C ALA A 56 25.07 -5.63 -0.14
N GLY A 57 25.60 -4.47 -0.55
CA GLY A 57 26.12 -4.25 -1.89
C GLY A 57 25.03 -4.42 -2.97
N LYS A 58 25.40 -5.06 -4.09
CA LYS A 58 24.45 -5.29 -5.20
C LYS A 58 23.26 -6.13 -4.80
N ALA A 59 23.42 -7.11 -3.91
CA ALA A 59 22.30 -7.96 -3.44
C ALA A 59 21.27 -7.12 -2.69
N GLY A 60 21.70 -6.23 -1.79
CA GLY A 60 20.81 -5.32 -1.08
C GLY A 60 20.11 -4.34 -2.02
N LEU A 61 20.81 -3.83 -3.04
CA LEU A 61 20.21 -2.99 -4.06
C LEU A 61 19.06 -3.69 -4.78
N PHE A 62 19.27 -4.93 -5.24
CA PHE A 62 18.22 -5.70 -5.90
C PHE A 62 17.05 -6.01 -4.98
N ASP A 63 17.32 -6.40 -3.72
CA ASP A 63 16.27 -6.64 -2.73
C ASP A 63 15.42 -5.40 -2.47
N SER A 64 16.04 -4.24 -2.32
CA SER A 64 15.36 -2.94 -2.17
C SER A 64 14.49 -2.60 -3.38
N LEU A 65 14.99 -2.78 -4.61
CA LEU A 65 14.24 -2.51 -5.83
C LEU A 65 13.06 -3.48 -6.00
N ILE A 66 13.24 -4.75 -5.67
CA ILE A 66 12.16 -5.74 -5.69
C ILE A 66 11.13 -5.41 -4.62
N GLY A 67 11.56 -5.04 -3.41
CA GLY A 67 10.66 -4.58 -2.34
C GLY A 67 9.84 -3.35 -2.76
N CYS A 68 10.48 -2.38 -3.40
CA CYS A 68 9.81 -1.22 -4.01
C CYS A 68 8.74 -1.64 -5.03
N ALA A 69 9.08 -2.56 -5.92
CA ALA A 69 8.16 -3.05 -6.94
C ALA A 69 6.98 -3.81 -6.30
N VAL A 70 7.25 -4.72 -5.38
CA VAL A 70 6.22 -5.53 -4.70
C VAL A 70 5.23 -4.68 -3.93
N ALA A 71 5.70 -3.69 -3.16
CA ALA A 71 4.82 -2.82 -2.40
C ALA A 71 4.14 -1.75 -3.27
N GLY A 72 4.84 -1.20 -4.28
CA GLY A 72 4.36 -0.08 -5.08
C GLY A 72 3.50 -0.48 -6.28
N LEU A 73 3.84 -1.56 -7.01
CA LEU A 73 3.14 -1.96 -8.23
C LEU A 73 1.62 -2.14 -8.05
N PRO A 74 1.11 -2.81 -7.01
CA PRO A 74 -0.35 -2.93 -6.83
C PRO A 74 -1.04 -1.57 -6.75
N TYR A 75 -0.42 -0.59 -6.10
CA TYR A 75 -0.97 0.76 -5.99
C TYR A 75 -0.83 1.58 -7.27
N VAL A 76 0.23 1.34 -8.06
CA VAL A 76 0.36 1.91 -9.42
C VAL A 76 -0.77 1.37 -10.30
N LEU A 77 -1.05 0.08 -10.25
CA LEU A 77 -2.15 -0.53 -11.00
C LEU A 77 -3.51 0.03 -10.54
N LEU A 78 -3.73 0.17 -9.23
CA LEU A 78 -4.92 0.82 -8.69
C LEU A 78 -5.05 2.27 -9.16
N PHE A 79 -3.95 3.01 -9.23
CA PHE A 79 -3.95 4.38 -9.76
C PHE A 79 -4.35 4.42 -11.24
N LEU A 80 -3.78 3.54 -12.06
CA LEU A 80 -4.04 3.51 -13.51
C LEU A 80 -5.45 3.05 -13.86
N PHE A 81 -5.99 2.05 -13.15
CA PHE A 81 -7.24 1.39 -13.53
C PHE A 81 -8.44 1.79 -12.66
N ALA A 82 -8.22 2.19 -11.41
CA ALA A 82 -9.29 2.48 -10.45
C ALA A 82 -9.28 3.93 -9.94
N GLY A 83 -8.40 4.80 -10.45
CA GLY A 83 -8.33 6.19 -10.03
C GLY A 83 -7.80 6.39 -8.60
N GLY A 84 -6.97 5.45 -8.11
CA GLY A 84 -6.32 5.54 -6.82
C GLY A 84 -5.36 6.73 -6.69
N GLY A 85 -4.80 6.95 -5.50
CA GLY A 85 -3.84 8.04 -5.24
C GLY A 85 -2.45 7.74 -5.78
N ALA A 86 -1.92 8.55 -6.70
CA ALA A 86 -0.52 8.44 -7.15
C ALA A 86 0.48 8.64 -5.99
N GLY A 87 0.09 9.39 -4.96
CA GLY A 87 0.87 9.59 -3.75
C GLY A 87 1.07 8.31 -2.94
N ASP A 88 -0.01 7.53 -2.79
CA ASP A 88 -0.01 6.26 -2.07
C ASP A 88 0.92 5.24 -2.75
N ALA A 89 0.89 5.17 -4.09
CA ALA A 89 1.77 4.30 -4.87
C ALA A 89 3.25 4.64 -4.65
N LYS A 90 3.60 5.94 -4.67
CA LYS A 90 4.97 6.41 -4.41
C LYS A 90 5.41 6.13 -2.98
N LEU A 91 4.53 6.35 -2.01
CA LEU A 91 4.81 6.08 -0.61
C LEU A 91 5.05 4.59 -0.39
N MET A 92 4.14 3.73 -0.85
CA MET A 92 4.28 2.27 -0.72
C MET A 92 5.55 1.76 -1.38
N GLY A 93 5.90 2.25 -2.57
CA GLY A 93 7.16 1.92 -3.22
C GLY A 93 8.39 2.35 -2.41
N ALA A 94 8.38 3.55 -1.82
CA ALA A 94 9.47 4.05 -1.00
C ALA A 94 9.63 3.26 0.31
N LEU A 95 8.51 2.91 0.98
CA LEU A 95 8.52 2.04 2.16
C LEU A 95 9.03 0.64 1.82
N GLY A 96 8.62 0.09 0.66
CA GLY A 96 9.11 -1.19 0.17
C GLY A 96 10.61 -1.19 -0.11
N ALA A 97 11.17 -0.09 -0.60
CA ALA A 97 12.61 0.06 -0.81
C ALA A 97 13.41 0.01 0.51
N TRP A 98 12.84 0.44 1.63
CA TRP A 98 13.44 0.31 2.96
C TRP A 98 13.39 -1.10 3.52
N LEU A 99 12.33 -1.84 3.21
CA LEU A 99 12.01 -3.12 3.85
C LEU A 99 12.53 -4.35 3.07
N GLY A 100 12.86 -4.18 1.78
CA GLY A 100 13.20 -5.32 0.91
C GLY A 100 11.99 -6.21 0.62
N LEU A 101 12.21 -7.31 -0.10
CA LEU A 101 11.14 -8.19 -0.59
C LEU A 101 10.27 -8.79 0.54
N ALA A 102 10.91 -9.42 1.51
CA ALA A 102 10.20 -10.22 2.53
C ALA A 102 9.26 -9.35 3.39
N HIS A 103 9.77 -8.24 3.92
CA HIS A 103 9.00 -7.35 4.77
C HIS A 103 8.01 -6.47 3.98
N SER A 104 8.28 -6.22 2.70
CA SER A 104 7.34 -5.53 1.81
C SER A 104 6.05 -6.31 1.58
N LEU A 105 6.12 -7.64 1.51
CA LEU A 105 4.93 -8.49 1.42
C LEU A 105 4.09 -8.40 2.70
N ALA A 106 4.72 -8.46 3.86
CA ALA A 106 4.03 -8.30 5.14
C ALA A 106 3.37 -6.92 5.26
N LEU A 107 4.12 -5.85 4.93
CA LEU A 107 3.59 -4.50 4.88
C LEU A 107 2.39 -4.40 3.95
N LEU A 108 2.50 -4.93 2.72
CA LEU A 108 1.43 -4.90 1.72
C LEU A 108 0.15 -5.56 2.23
N LEU A 109 0.26 -6.75 2.82
CA LEU A 109 -0.89 -7.46 3.39
C LEU A 109 -1.53 -6.68 4.53
N CYS A 110 -0.73 -6.21 5.50
CA CYS A 110 -1.23 -5.45 6.65
C CYS A 110 -1.89 -4.13 6.22
N VAL A 111 -1.31 -3.41 5.25
CA VAL A 111 -1.89 -2.16 4.73
C VAL A 111 -3.20 -2.42 4.01
N ASN A 112 -3.31 -3.50 3.22
CA ASN A 112 -4.58 -3.84 2.57
C ASN A 112 -5.66 -4.21 3.59
N VAL A 113 -5.34 -5.01 4.62
CA VAL A 113 -6.29 -5.33 5.70
C VAL A 113 -6.71 -4.05 6.44
N ALA A 114 -5.75 -3.22 6.85
CA ALA A 114 -6.03 -1.95 7.51
C ALA A 114 -6.89 -1.02 6.62
N GLY A 115 -6.59 -0.97 5.32
CA GLY A 115 -7.32 -0.19 4.33
C GLY A 115 -8.78 -0.64 4.19
N ILE A 116 -9.03 -1.94 4.14
CA ILE A 116 -10.40 -2.49 4.10
C ILE A 116 -11.16 -2.14 5.38
N VAL A 117 -10.56 -2.39 6.55
CA VAL A 117 -11.20 -2.10 7.84
C VAL A 117 -11.48 -0.60 7.98
N PHE A 118 -10.48 0.24 7.70
CA PHE A 118 -10.62 1.69 7.77
C PHE A 118 -11.66 2.20 6.77
N GLY A 119 -11.67 1.68 5.54
CA GLY A 119 -12.65 2.02 4.51
C GLY A 119 -14.09 1.68 4.92
N LEU A 120 -14.31 0.50 5.48
CA LEU A 120 -15.64 0.09 5.97
C LEU A 120 -16.10 0.95 7.15
N LEU A 121 -15.21 1.24 8.10
CA LEU A 121 -15.52 2.11 9.25
C LEU A 121 -15.82 3.54 8.79
N TYR A 122 -15.06 4.05 7.82
CA TYR A 122 -15.27 5.38 7.24
C TYR A 122 -16.61 5.46 6.51
N ALA A 123 -16.93 4.46 5.67
CA ALA A 123 -18.20 4.36 4.97
C ALA A 123 -19.39 4.25 5.95
N ARG A 124 -19.22 3.47 7.03
CA ARG A 124 -20.23 3.36 8.09
C ARG A 124 -20.50 4.69 8.79
N ARG A 125 -19.46 5.45 9.14
CA ARG A 125 -19.60 6.76 9.78
C ARG A 125 -20.32 7.79 8.89
N HIS A 126 -20.19 7.69 7.58
CA HIS A 126 -20.86 8.57 6.61
C HIS A 126 -22.22 8.04 6.14
N GLY A 127 -22.72 6.94 6.72
CA GLY A 127 -24.02 6.35 6.36
C GLY A 127 -24.06 5.71 4.95
N ARG A 128 -22.90 5.54 4.30
CA ARG A 128 -22.77 5.05 2.92
C ARG A 128 -22.29 3.61 2.81
N LEU A 129 -22.35 2.86 3.91
CA LEU A 129 -21.86 1.47 3.93
C LEU A 129 -22.57 0.59 2.90
N ARG A 130 -23.88 0.75 2.75
CA ARG A 130 -24.69 -0.03 1.79
C ARG A 130 -24.27 0.24 0.35
N GLU A 131 -24.01 1.49 0.00
CA GLU A 131 -23.55 1.89 -1.34
C GLU A 131 -22.16 1.29 -1.66
N VAL A 132 -21.25 1.34 -0.70
CA VAL A 132 -19.90 0.76 -0.86
C VAL A 132 -19.99 -0.75 -1.02
N LEU A 133 -20.78 -1.45 -0.20
CA LEU A 133 -20.95 -2.89 -0.31
C LEU A 133 -21.61 -3.31 -1.63
N THR A 134 -22.63 -2.58 -2.10
CA THR A 134 -23.27 -2.87 -3.39
C THR A 134 -22.35 -2.56 -4.57
N SER A 135 -21.53 -1.53 -4.49
CA SER A 135 -20.53 -1.24 -5.52
C SER A 135 -19.46 -2.32 -5.61
N ILE A 136 -18.94 -2.79 -4.48
CA ILE A 136 -17.94 -3.87 -4.43
C ILE A 136 -18.56 -5.18 -4.99
N SER A 137 -19.74 -5.57 -4.52
CA SER A 137 -20.41 -6.78 -4.99
C SER A 137 -20.75 -6.70 -6.49
N GLY A 138 -21.19 -5.55 -6.97
CA GLY A 138 -21.46 -5.30 -8.39
C GLY A 138 -20.18 -5.44 -9.23
N THR A 139 -19.07 -4.84 -8.80
CA THR A 139 -17.79 -4.93 -9.51
C THR A 139 -17.28 -6.37 -9.55
N ILE A 140 -17.34 -7.11 -8.43
CA ILE A 140 -16.95 -8.53 -8.38
C ILE A 140 -17.82 -9.33 -9.34
N TRP A 141 -19.15 -9.13 -9.32
CA TRP A 141 -20.08 -9.85 -10.19
C TRP A 141 -19.82 -9.60 -11.67
N THR A 142 -19.69 -8.32 -12.07
CA THR A 142 -19.44 -7.96 -13.47
C THR A 142 -18.10 -8.46 -13.97
N THR A 143 -17.03 -8.36 -13.14
CA THR A 143 -15.71 -8.88 -13.49
C THR A 143 -15.71 -10.40 -13.63
N THR A 144 -16.34 -11.11 -12.68
CA THR A 144 -16.44 -12.57 -12.71
C THR A 144 -17.27 -13.04 -13.91
N ALA A 145 -18.42 -12.40 -14.17
CA ALA A 145 -19.27 -12.71 -15.31
C ALA A 145 -18.56 -12.48 -16.65
N SER A 146 -17.77 -11.40 -16.76
CA SER A 146 -17.00 -11.10 -17.98
C SER A 146 -15.88 -12.11 -18.22
N VAL A 147 -15.20 -12.55 -17.17
CA VAL A 147 -14.12 -13.56 -17.27
C VAL A 147 -14.68 -14.92 -17.61
N LEU A 148 -15.74 -15.36 -16.93
CA LEU A 148 -16.39 -16.66 -17.16
C LEU A 148 -17.19 -16.71 -18.48
N GLY A 149 -17.75 -15.58 -18.92
CA GLY A 149 -18.51 -15.45 -20.17
C GLY A 149 -17.65 -15.36 -21.43
N GLY A 150 -16.33 -15.57 -21.34
CA GLY A 150 -15.42 -15.58 -22.50
C GLY A 150 -14.99 -14.20 -23.00
N GLY A 151 -15.39 -13.11 -22.33
CA GLY A 151 -15.01 -11.72 -22.70
C GLY A 151 -13.56 -11.33 -22.39
N GLY A 152 -12.85 -12.17 -21.66
CA GLY A 152 -11.47 -11.93 -21.26
C GLY A 152 -11.28 -10.78 -20.26
N ILE A 153 -10.09 -10.74 -19.67
CA ILE A 153 -9.69 -9.70 -18.67
C ILE A 153 -9.75 -8.29 -19.28
N SER A 154 -9.46 -8.16 -20.58
CA SER A 154 -9.48 -6.86 -21.29
C SER A 154 -10.88 -6.24 -21.36
N GLN A 155 -11.93 -7.04 -21.46
CA GLN A 155 -13.30 -6.57 -21.46
C GLN A 155 -13.80 -6.23 -20.06
N ALA A 156 -13.39 -7.02 -19.05
CA ALA A 156 -13.67 -6.72 -17.65
C ALA A 156 -13.06 -5.38 -17.20
N LEU A 157 -11.83 -5.06 -17.65
CA LEU A 157 -11.16 -3.79 -17.36
C LEU A 157 -11.76 -2.58 -18.08
N ARG A 158 -12.52 -2.78 -19.18
CA ARG A 158 -13.18 -1.71 -19.93
C ARG A 158 -14.57 -1.37 -19.39
N GLN A 159 -15.16 -2.24 -18.58
CA GLN A 159 -16.46 -1.94 -17.99
C GLN A 159 -16.29 -0.95 -16.84
N PRO A 160 -17.05 0.16 -16.84
CA PRO A 160 -17.03 1.07 -15.69
C PRO A 160 -17.52 0.31 -14.45
N PRO A 161 -16.90 0.55 -13.27
CA PRO A 161 -17.40 -0.03 -12.03
C PRO A 161 -18.87 0.35 -11.85
N SER A 162 -19.70 -0.63 -11.51
CA SER A 162 -21.16 -0.47 -11.36
C SER A 162 -21.47 0.47 -10.21
N PRO A 163 -22.59 1.10 -10.20
CA PRO A 163 -22.84 2.48 -10.58
C PRO A 163 -21.82 3.40 -9.93
N PRO A 164 -21.34 4.45 -10.61
CA PRO A 164 -20.45 5.42 -9.99
C PRO A 164 -21.13 5.99 -8.74
N LEU A 165 -20.44 5.97 -7.62
CA LEU A 165 -20.86 6.66 -6.41
C LEU A 165 -21.15 8.12 -6.81
N GLU A 166 -22.31 8.68 -6.46
CA GLU A 166 -22.72 10.06 -6.81
C GLU A 166 -21.66 11.09 -6.43
N SER A 167 -20.80 10.77 -5.46
CA SER A 167 -19.56 11.49 -5.15
C SER A 167 -18.53 10.51 -4.62
N PRO A 168 -17.28 10.49 -5.14
CA PRO A 168 -16.25 9.63 -4.62
C PRO A 168 -15.94 9.99 -3.16
N LEU A 169 -16.04 9.02 -2.26
CA LEU A 169 -15.60 9.17 -0.87
C LEU A 169 -14.08 9.38 -0.87
N LYS A 170 -13.65 10.64 -0.83
CA LYS A 170 -12.23 10.98 -0.70
C LYS A 170 -11.75 10.65 0.72
N MET A 171 -11.24 9.46 0.88
CA MET A 171 -10.73 8.93 2.14
C MET A 171 -9.23 9.22 2.26
N PRO A 172 -8.72 9.67 3.42
CA PRO A 172 -7.29 9.84 3.65
C PRO A 172 -6.62 8.46 3.77
N TYR A 173 -6.14 7.91 2.64
CA TYR A 173 -5.58 6.55 2.60
C TYR A 173 -4.22 6.46 3.30
N GLY A 174 -3.49 7.56 3.44
CA GLY A 174 -2.26 7.64 4.23
C GLY A 174 -2.42 7.14 5.66
N VAL A 175 -3.61 7.34 6.27
CA VAL A 175 -3.92 6.78 7.60
C VAL A 175 -3.97 5.26 7.57
N ALA A 176 -4.55 4.66 6.53
CA ALA A 176 -4.60 3.21 6.38
C ALA A 176 -3.19 2.62 6.21
N ILE A 177 -2.32 3.30 5.45
CA ILE A 177 -0.91 2.91 5.29
C ILE A 177 -0.19 2.94 6.64
N PHE A 178 -0.37 4.00 7.43
CA PHE A 178 0.23 4.09 8.77
C PHE A 178 -0.25 2.97 9.71
N LEU A 179 -1.57 2.74 9.78
CA LEU A 179 -2.14 1.67 10.60
C LEU A 179 -1.64 0.29 10.15
N GLY A 180 -1.56 0.04 8.84
CA GLY A 180 -1.01 -1.19 8.29
C GLY A 180 0.46 -1.38 8.60
N ALA A 181 1.27 -0.32 8.54
CA ALA A 181 2.67 -0.37 8.94
C ALA A 181 2.84 -0.67 10.44
N LEU A 182 1.95 -0.12 11.28
CA LEU A 182 1.94 -0.39 12.71
C LEU A 182 1.59 -1.87 13.01
N LEU A 183 0.60 -2.41 12.31
CA LEU A 183 0.24 -3.83 12.42
C LEU A 183 1.37 -4.75 11.94
N ALA A 184 2.01 -4.42 10.81
CA ALA A 184 3.14 -5.19 10.29
C ALA A 184 4.33 -5.20 11.26
N THR A 185 4.64 -4.05 11.87
CA THR A 185 5.70 -3.97 12.90
C THR A 185 5.32 -4.80 14.13
N GLY A 186 4.08 -4.73 14.59
CA GLY A 186 3.61 -5.50 15.74
C GLY A 186 3.68 -7.01 15.53
N SER A 187 3.37 -7.48 14.32
CA SER A 187 3.43 -8.92 14.00
C SER A 187 4.86 -9.50 13.91
N LEU A 188 5.85 -8.64 13.81
CA LEU A 188 7.27 -9.05 13.79
C LEU A 188 7.91 -9.02 15.18
N LEU A 189 7.29 -8.35 16.14
CA LEU A 189 7.75 -8.27 17.53
C LEU A 189 7.15 -9.37 18.41
N LEU A 190 6.13 -10.08 17.94
CA LEU A 190 5.51 -11.25 18.60
C LEU A 190 6.11 -12.55 18.08
#